data_07fc842789c86f86eab3d974ff81a4b7
#
_entry.id   07fc842789c86f86eab3d974ff81a4b7
#
_cell.length_a   1.000
_cell.length_b   1.000
_cell.length_c   1.000
_cell.angle_alpha   90.00
_cell.angle_beta   90.00
_cell.angle_gamma   90.00
#
_symmetry.space_group_name_H-M   'P 1'
#
loop_
_entity.id
_entity.type
_entity.pdbx_description
1 polymer ?
#
loop_
_entity_poly.entity_id
_entity_poly.type
_entity_poly.pdbx_seq_one_letter_code
_entity_poly.pdbx_strand_id
1 'polypeptide(L)'
;MKQVKLLDCTLRDGGYVNDWEFGHDNIVTIFERLISAGVDILEVGFLDDRRSFDRNRTIMPTTQCADQIFGKLDKGNTMIVAMI
;
A
#
# COMPACT_ATOMS: atom_id res chain seq x y z
N MET A 1 7.81 3.67 29.48
CA MET A 1 6.51 3.29 28.91
C MET A 1 6.72 2.57 27.58
N LYS A 2 6.06 1.45 27.40
CA LYS A 2 6.16 0.68 26.17
C LYS A 2 5.26 1.30 25.10
N GLN A 3 5.83 1.62 23.94
CA GLN A 3 5.06 2.12 22.82
C GLN A 3 4.60 0.95 21.95
N VAL A 4 3.34 0.98 21.53
CA VAL A 4 2.78 0.01 20.60
C VAL A 4 2.68 0.68 19.23
N LYS A 5 3.23 0.03 18.20
CA LYS A 5 3.11 0.48 16.83
C LYS A 5 2.02 -0.30 16.11
N LEU A 6 1.24 0.41 15.28
CA LEU A 6 0.17 -0.18 14.48
C LEU A 6 0.67 -0.43 13.07
N LEU A 7 0.54 -1.67 12.63
CA LEU A 7 0.83 -2.10 11.26
C LEU A 7 -0.49 -2.40 10.56
N ASP A 8 -0.68 -1.84 9.38
CA ASP A 8 -1.81 -2.17 8.52
C ASP A 8 -1.33 -2.89 7.27
N CYS A 9 -2.01 -3.96 6.89
CA CYS A 9 -1.69 -4.76 5.72
C CYS A 9 -2.89 -4.97 4.79
N THR A 10 -3.90 -4.10 4.87
CA THR A 10 -5.13 -4.22 4.07
C THR A 10 -4.83 -4.31 2.58
N LEU A 11 -3.98 -3.42 2.06
CA LEU A 11 -3.64 -3.38 0.63
C LEU A 11 -2.71 -4.52 0.21
N ARG A 12 -2.07 -5.20 1.15
CA ARG A 12 -1.21 -6.36 0.86
C ARG A 12 -1.98 -7.66 1.08
N ASP A 13 -2.39 -7.92 2.31
CA ASP A 13 -3.00 -9.19 2.70
C ASP A 13 -4.44 -9.30 2.17
N GLY A 14 -5.18 -8.21 2.17
CA GLY A 14 -6.55 -8.18 1.63
C GLY A 14 -6.64 -8.45 0.12
N GLY A 15 -5.53 -8.34 -0.59
CA GLY A 15 -5.49 -8.58 -2.04
C GLY A 15 -5.65 -10.03 -2.47
N TYR A 16 -5.50 -10.98 -1.56
CA TYR A 16 -5.67 -12.40 -1.90
C TYR A 16 -7.10 -12.74 -2.32
N VAL A 17 -8.07 -11.92 -1.96
CA VAL A 17 -9.48 -12.15 -2.30
C VAL A 17 -9.81 -11.67 -3.72
N ASN A 18 -9.15 -10.61 -4.18
CA ASN A 18 -9.50 -9.92 -5.44
C ASN A 18 -8.32 -9.79 -6.41
N ASP A 19 -7.26 -10.57 -6.21
CA ASP A 19 -6.01 -10.50 -6.98
C ASP A 19 -5.42 -9.08 -6.95
N TRP A 20 -5.49 -8.43 -5.77
CA TRP A 20 -5.00 -7.06 -5.50
C TRP A 20 -5.64 -5.98 -6.37
N GLU A 21 -6.76 -6.28 -7.03
CA GLU A 21 -7.49 -5.31 -7.83
C GLU A 21 -8.52 -4.57 -6.98
N PHE A 22 -8.09 -3.50 -6.34
CA PHE A 22 -8.96 -2.64 -5.51
C PHE A 22 -9.58 -1.50 -6.33
N GLY A 23 -9.01 -1.16 -7.49
CA GLY A 23 -9.32 0.05 -8.21
C GLY A 23 -8.51 1.24 -7.70
N HIS A 24 -8.01 2.07 -8.60
CA HIS A 24 -7.09 3.16 -8.23
C HIS A 24 -7.69 4.11 -7.20
N ASP A 25 -8.95 4.53 -7.40
CA ASP A 25 -9.59 5.48 -6.48
C ASP A 25 -9.75 4.87 -5.07
N ASN A 26 -10.07 3.59 -5.00
CA ASN A 26 -10.19 2.89 -3.72
C ASN A 26 -8.83 2.74 -3.04
N ILE A 27 -7.77 2.47 -3.81
CA ILE A 27 -6.41 2.38 -3.28
C ILE A 27 -6.03 3.71 -2.62
N VAL A 28 -6.25 4.82 -3.31
CA VAL A 28 -5.95 6.16 -2.79
C VAL A 28 -6.79 6.45 -1.54
N THR A 29 -8.07 6.16 -1.57
CA THR A 29 -8.97 6.39 -0.43
C THR A 29 -8.55 5.60 0.79
N ILE A 30 -8.26 4.30 0.63
CA ILE A 30 -7.80 3.44 1.72
C ILE A 30 -6.49 3.97 2.28
N PHE A 31 -5.54 4.29 1.42
CA PHE A 31 -4.24 4.84 1.81
C PHE A 31 -4.43 6.12 2.65
N GLU A 32 -5.19 7.08 2.13
CA GLU A 32 -5.38 8.36 2.81
C GLU A 32 -6.09 8.21 4.15
N ARG A 33 -7.05 7.31 4.26
CA ARG A 33 -7.75 7.04 5.52
C ARG A 33 -6.83 6.41 6.56
N LEU A 34 -5.96 5.50 6.14
CA LEU A 34 -5.00 4.87 7.05
C LEU A 34 -3.95 5.86 7.54
N ILE A 35 -3.46 6.73 6.67
CA ILE A 35 -2.55 7.80 7.06
C ILE A 35 -3.23 8.74 8.08
N SER A 36 -4.47 9.13 7.82
CA SER A 36 -5.23 10.00 8.74
C SER A 36 -5.51 9.32 10.08
N ALA A 37 -5.67 8.00 10.09
CA ALA A 37 -5.86 7.23 11.32
C ALA A 37 -4.58 7.10 12.14
N GLY A 38 -3.42 7.45 11.57
CA GLY A 38 -2.14 7.45 12.30
C GLY A 38 -1.48 6.10 12.43
N VAL A 39 -1.68 5.19 11.47
CA VAL A 39 -0.94 3.92 11.47
C VAL A 39 0.56 4.20 11.36
N ASP A 40 1.37 3.41 12.05
CA ASP A 40 2.81 3.61 12.07
C ASP A 40 3.50 3.02 10.84
N ILE A 41 3.02 1.87 10.38
CA ILE A 41 3.57 1.15 9.24
C ILE A 41 2.41 0.71 8.34
N LEU A 42 2.52 1.00 7.05
CA LEU A 42 1.51 0.62 6.06
C LEU A 42 2.16 -0.23 4.98
N GLU A 43 1.71 -1.48 4.88
CA GLU A 43 2.09 -2.36 3.78
C GLU A 43 1.18 -2.08 2.58
N VAL A 44 1.74 -1.50 1.53
CA VAL A 44 0.96 -1.03 0.39
C VAL A 44 0.74 -2.09 -0.70
N GLY A 45 1.33 -3.26 -0.55
CA GLY A 45 1.14 -4.36 -1.49
C GLY A 45 2.38 -5.21 -1.68
N PHE A 46 2.46 -5.86 -2.82
CA PHE A 46 3.59 -6.70 -3.21
C PHE A 46 4.42 -6.09 -4.33
N LEU A 47 5.71 -6.39 -4.31
CA LEU A 47 6.59 -6.19 -5.46
C LEU A 47 6.84 -7.56 -6.09
N ASP A 48 6.43 -7.73 -7.35
CA ASP A 48 6.59 -8.98 -8.10
C ASP A 48 6.88 -8.64 -9.56
N ASP A 49 8.12 -8.83 -9.98
CA ASP A 49 8.58 -8.47 -11.32
C ASP A 49 8.00 -9.32 -12.45
N ARG A 50 7.29 -10.39 -12.10
CA ARG A 50 6.58 -11.23 -13.07
C ARG A 50 5.23 -10.63 -13.48
N ARG A 51 4.78 -9.57 -12.79
CA ARG A 51 3.49 -8.92 -13.03
C ARG A 51 3.67 -7.68 -13.89
N SER A 52 2.66 -7.40 -14.73
CA SER A 52 2.59 -6.12 -15.44
C SER A 52 2.06 -5.03 -14.52
N PHE A 53 2.48 -3.80 -14.76
CA PHE A 53 2.00 -2.67 -13.99
C PHE A 53 0.53 -2.38 -14.30
N ASP A 54 -0.28 -2.28 -13.24
CA ASP A 54 -1.68 -1.90 -13.30
C ASP A 54 -1.98 -0.98 -12.12
N ARG A 55 -2.36 0.27 -12.40
CA ARG A 55 -2.65 1.27 -11.37
C ARG A 55 -3.82 0.90 -10.47
N ASN A 56 -4.64 -0.04 -10.90
CA ASN A 56 -5.80 -0.52 -10.13
C ASN A 56 -5.43 -1.64 -9.16
N ARG A 57 -4.19 -2.08 -9.17
CA ARG A 57 -3.72 -3.23 -8.36
C ARG A 57 -2.60 -2.81 -7.42
N THR A 58 -2.57 -3.44 -6.26
CA THR A 58 -1.50 -3.25 -5.27
C THR A 58 -0.44 -4.34 -5.36
N ILE A 59 -0.23 -4.89 -6.55
CA ILE A 59 0.88 -5.77 -6.86
C ILE A 59 1.63 -5.13 -8.03
N MET A 60 2.87 -4.73 -7.80
CA MET A 60 3.63 -3.87 -8.70
C MET A 60 4.92 -4.56 -9.11
N PRO A 61 5.36 -4.39 -10.38
CA PRO A 61 6.61 -5.04 -10.83
C PRO A 61 7.88 -4.43 -10.23
N THR A 62 7.88 -3.14 -9.93
CA THR A 62 9.07 -2.42 -9.42
C THR A 62 8.71 -1.36 -8.40
N THR A 63 9.70 -0.87 -7.67
CA THR A 63 9.53 0.24 -6.74
C THR A 63 9.13 1.53 -7.47
N GLN A 64 9.59 1.73 -8.70
CA GLN A 64 9.19 2.88 -9.52
C GLN A 64 7.69 2.83 -9.82
N CYS A 65 7.13 1.66 -10.09
CA CYS A 65 5.69 1.51 -10.30
C CYS A 65 4.91 1.78 -9.03
N ALA A 66 5.40 1.32 -7.88
CA ALA A 66 4.79 1.64 -6.60
C ALA A 66 4.80 3.15 -6.35
N ASP A 67 5.89 3.82 -6.69
CA ASP A 67 6.01 5.26 -6.55
C ASP A 67 5.03 6.03 -7.44
N GLN A 68 4.69 5.50 -8.60
CA GLN A 68 3.67 6.11 -9.46
C GLN A 68 2.28 6.11 -8.82
N ILE A 69 1.98 5.12 -7.97
CA ILE A 69 0.70 5.06 -7.25
C ILE A 69 0.76 5.91 -5.98
N PHE A 70 1.80 5.76 -5.17
CA PHE A 70 1.85 6.27 -3.80
C PHE A 70 2.80 7.46 -3.60
N GLY A 71 3.72 7.71 -4.53
CA GLY A 71 4.83 8.64 -4.31
C GLY A 71 4.40 10.08 -4.08
N LYS A 72 3.29 10.53 -4.66
CA LYS A 72 2.77 11.89 -4.50
C LYS A 72 1.77 12.05 -3.38
N LEU A 73 1.37 10.94 -2.74
CA LEU A 73 0.41 10.98 -1.65
C LEU A 73 1.10 11.38 -0.35
N ASP A 74 0.39 12.13 0.48
CA ASP A 74 0.90 12.52 1.79
C ASP A 74 0.98 11.29 2.69
N LYS A 75 2.17 11.02 3.21
CA LYS A 75 2.45 9.86 4.05
C LYS A 75 2.48 10.21 5.54
N GLY A 76 2.41 11.50 5.88
CA GLY A 76 2.55 11.92 7.27
C GLY A 76 3.82 11.33 7.88
N ASN A 77 3.68 10.69 9.04
CA ASN A 77 4.79 10.02 9.74
C ASN A 77 4.76 8.49 9.53
N THR A 78 3.93 7.99 8.64
CA THR A 78 3.79 6.55 8.40
C THR A 78 4.94 6.02 7.56
N MET A 79 5.50 4.89 7.97
CA MET A 79 6.49 4.15 7.18
C MET A 79 5.76 3.31 6.13
N ILE A 80 6.12 3.49 4.87
CA ILE A 80 5.51 2.76 3.76
C ILE A 80 6.43 1.61 3.37
N VAL A 81 5.87 0.40 3.32
CA VAL A 81 6.61 -0.81 2.98
C VAL A 81 5.83 -1.66 1.99
N ALA A 82 6.52 -2.54 1.29
CA ALA A 82 5.92 -3.53 0.41
C ALA A 82 6.60 -4.88 0.62
N MET A 83 5.85 -5.95 0.41
CA MET A 83 6.38 -7.32 0.50
C MET A 83 7.01 -7.73 -0.84
N ILE A 84 7.98 -8.60 -0.75
CA ILE A 84 8.66 -9.17 -1.93
C ILE A 84 8.24 -10.63 -2.13
#